data_5f4dc2f8a2e9e80e82713c1d915667a0
#
_entry.id   5f4dc2f8a2e9e80e82713c1d915667a0
#
_cell.length_a   1.000
_cell.length_b   1.000
_cell.length_c   1.000
_cell.angle_alpha   90.00
_cell.angle_beta   90.00
_cell.angle_gamma   90.00
#
_symmetry.space_group_name_H-M   'P 1'
#
loop_
_entity.id
_entity.type
_entity.pdbx_description
1 polymer ?
#
loop_
_entity_poly.entity_id
_entity_poly.type
_entity_poly.pdbx_seq_one_letter_code
_entity_poly.pdbx_strand_id
1 'polypeptide(L)'
;MRFVYHPLAKEPVLKIEGESYTHLYRSRRVKSASRLDLRNLKDGFLYTYEHAEITKKHALLRLVGTQALEVMASKKTHLILSVIEIKSVEKILPFLNQLGVSKLSLFYADFSQRNEKIDSAKLERFQKILIHSCEQCGRSALMELEVFLNTKEVLNAYPKASVLDFKGETLPVSVDFEKGVIIGPEGGFSGQEREYFKEREIYRIPLDMVLKSESACVFVASVAQV
;
A
#
# COMPACT_ATOMS: atom_id res chain seq x y z
N MET A 1 5.80 -11.76 -12.37
CA MET A 1 5.87 -11.93 -10.90
C MET A 1 7.35 -12.08 -10.56
N ARG A 2 7.82 -11.34 -9.59
CA ARG A 2 9.23 -11.36 -9.18
C ARG A 2 9.51 -12.37 -8.07
N PHE A 3 8.49 -12.68 -7.27
CA PHE A 3 8.53 -13.71 -6.23
C PHE A 3 7.11 -14.20 -5.94
N VAL A 4 6.97 -15.21 -5.10
CA VAL A 4 5.70 -15.71 -4.55
C VAL A 4 5.65 -15.36 -3.07
N TYR A 5 4.54 -14.81 -2.60
CA TYR A 5 4.33 -14.60 -1.18
C TYR A 5 3.99 -15.91 -0.46
N HIS A 6 4.66 -16.15 0.66
CA HIS A 6 4.28 -17.19 1.61
C HIS A 6 4.62 -16.75 3.04
N PRO A 7 3.67 -16.74 3.98
CA PRO A 7 3.88 -16.19 5.32
C PRO A 7 4.98 -16.91 6.11
N LEU A 8 5.26 -18.17 5.76
CA LEU A 8 6.30 -19.01 6.36
C LEU A 8 7.55 -19.12 5.46
N ALA A 9 7.72 -18.24 4.44
CA ALA A 9 8.95 -18.22 3.65
C ALA A 9 10.13 -17.93 4.58
N LYS A 10 11.03 -18.85 4.74
CA LYS A 10 12.19 -18.99 5.61
C LYS A 10 12.28 -20.42 6.15
N GLU A 11 11.16 -21.10 6.33
CA GLU A 11 11.14 -22.45 6.83
C GLU A 11 11.86 -23.41 5.88
N PRO A 12 12.58 -24.44 6.41
CA PRO A 12 13.34 -25.40 5.57
C PRO A 12 12.48 -26.16 4.56
N VAL A 13 11.22 -26.40 4.91
CA VAL A 13 10.22 -27.07 4.08
C VAL A 13 8.92 -26.32 4.10
N LEU A 14 8.35 -26.09 2.92
CA LEU A 14 7.05 -25.45 2.77
C LEU A 14 6.08 -26.31 1.99
N LYS A 15 4.82 -26.24 2.37
CA LYS A 15 3.71 -26.83 1.62
C LYS A 15 2.90 -25.75 0.93
N ILE A 16 2.81 -25.81 -0.39
CA ILE A 16 1.93 -24.95 -1.19
C ILE A 16 0.66 -25.72 -1.49
N GLU A 17 -0.49 -25.22 -1.07
CA GLU A 17 -1.81 -25.82 -1.29
C GLU A 17 -2.90 -24.78 -1.53
N GLY A 18 -4.13 -25.22 -1.81
CA GLY A 18 -5.30 -24.33 -1.99
C GLY A 18 -5.18 -23.39 -3.20
N GLU A 19 -5.53 -22.12 -2.98
CA GLU A 19 -5.53 -21.09 -4.02
C GLU A 19 -4.12 -20.84 -4.58
N SER A 20 -3.11 -20.77 -3.72
CA SER A 20 -1.72 -20.56 -4.13
C SER A 20 -1.23 -21.69 -5.02
N TYR A 21 -1.56 -22.94 -4.69
CA TYR A 21 -1.27 -24.09 -5.54
C TYR A 21 -1.95 -23.96 -6.92
N THR A 22 -3.24 -23.68 -6.92
CA THR A 22 -4.02 -23.53 -8.17
C THR A 22 -3.44 -22.42 -9.04
N HIS A 23 -3.11 -21.28 -8.43
CA HIS A 23 -2.53 -20.16 -9.14
C HIS A 23 -1.16 -20.51 -9.76
N LEU A 24 -0.26 -21.12 -9.01
CA LEU A 24 1.08 -21.43 -9.48
C LEU A 24 1.09 -22.57 -10.51
N TYR A 25 0.45 -23.68 -10.20
CA TYR A 25 0.62 -24.92 -10.99
C TYR A 25 -0.44 -25.12 -12.06
N ARG A 26 -1.68 -24.61 -11.86
CA ARG A 26 -2.74 -24.72 -12.87
C ARG A 26 -2.79 -23.49 -13.78
N SER A 27 -2.76 -22.28 -13.22
CA SER A 27 -2.87 -21.06 -14.02
C SER A 27 -1.54 -20.67 -14.66
N ARG A 28 -0.46 -20.64 -13.89
CA ARG A 28 0.88 -20.25 -14.37
C ARG A 28 1.73 -21.41 -14.92
N ARG A 29 1.31 -22.64 -14.71
CA ARG A 29 1.97 -23.85 -15.21
C ARG A 29 3.46 -23.93 -14.84
N VAL A 30 3.80 -23.60 -13.60
CA VAL A 30 5.16 -23.71 -13.07
C VAL A 30 5.63 -25.15 -13.19
N LYS A 31 6.81 -25.34 -13.77
CA LYS A 31 7.41 -26.67 -13.98
C LYS A 31 8.13 -27.15 -12.72
N SER A 32 8.16 -28.45 -12.48
CA SER A 32 8.85 -29.07 -11.33
C SER A 32 10.35 -28.78 -11.27
N ALA A 33 10.99 -28.59 -12.43
CA ALA A 33 12.43 -28.27 -12.52
C ALA A 33 12.73 -26.77 -12.23
N SER A 34 11.71 -25.93 -12.08
CA SER A 34 11.91 -24.49 -11.82
C SER A 34 12.14 -24.25 -10.33
N ARG A 35 13.09 -23.38 -10.01
CA ARG A 35 13.20 -22.80 -8.68
C ARG A 35 12.11 -21.75 -8.49
N LEU A 36 11.68 -21.60 -7.25
CA LEU A 36 10.72 -20.58 -6.84
C LEU A 36 11.36 -19.65 -5.83
N ASP A 37 11.31 -18.34 -6.11
CA ASP A 37 11.70 -17.32 -5.16
C ASP A 37 10.49 -16.90 -4.34
N LEU A 38 10.60 -16.96 -3.01
CA LEU A 38 9.56 -16.63 -2.07
C LEU A 38 9.98 -15.50 -1.14
N ARG A 39 8.99 -14.72 -0.67
CA ARG A 39 9.16 -13.73 0.41
C ARG A 39 8.03 -13.87 1.42
N ASN A 40 8.35 -13.59 2.69
CA ASN A 40 7.35 -13.45 3.77
C ASN A 40 6.88 -11.99 3.97
N LEU A 41 7.50 -11.03 3.27
CA LEU A 41 7.25 -9.57 3.34
C LEU A 41 7.48 -8.97 4.75
N LYS A 42 8.34 -9.59 5.57
CA LYS A 42 8.62 -9.19 6.96
C LYS A 42 10.09 -8.87 7.22
N ASP A 43 11.01 -9.53 6.54
CA ASP A 43 12.44 -9.52 6.90
C ASP A 43 13.39 -9.08 5.78
N GLY A 44 12.88 -8.66 4.63
CA GLY A 44 13.70 -8.18 3.52
C GLY A 44 14.50 -9.26 2.77
N PHE A 45 14.36 -10.55 3.12
CA PHE A 45 15.07 -11.65 2.45
C PHE A 45 14.27 -12.23 1.28
N LEU A 46 15.01 -12.74 0.29
CA LEU A 46 14.51 -13.59 -0.78
C LEU A 46 14.94 -15.02 -0.51
N TYR A 47 13.97 -15.95 -0.49
CA TYR A 47 14.16 -17.35 -0.19
C TYR A 47 13.93 -18.18 -1.44
N THR A 48 14.96 -18.88 -1.92
CA THR A 48 14.88 -19.74 -3.11
C THR A 48 14.59 -21.17 -2.71
N TYR A 49 13.54 -21.74 -3.31
CA TYR A 49 13.08 -23.09 -3.05
C TYR A 49 13.14 -23.96 -4.30
N GLU A 50 13.38 -25.25 -4.10
CA GLU A 50 13.25 -26.30 -5.11
C GLU A 50 12.07 -27.22 -4.76
N HIS A 51 11.46 -27.81 -5.79
CA HIS A 51 10.39 -28.77 -5.61
C HIS A 51 10.94 -30.09 -5.08
N ALA A 52 10.49 -30.52 -3.91
CA ALA A 52 10.73 -31.85 -3.37
C ALA A 52 9.67 -32.85 -3.89
N GLU A 53 8.42 -32.40 -3.99
CA GLU A 53 7.29 -33.20 -4.48
C GLU A 53 6.22 -32.31 -5.09
N ILE A 54 5.56 -32.77 -6.14
CA ILE A 54 4.35 -32.15 -6.70
C ILE A 54 3.29 -33.23 -6.89
N THR A 55 2.16 -33.04 -6.23
CA THR A 55 0.95 -33.88 -6.38
C THR A 55 -0.13 -33.12 -7.15
N LYS A 56 -1.32 -33.70 -7.30
CA LYS A 56 -2.48 -33.00 -7.89
C LYS A 56 -3.10 -31.91 -7.00
N LYS A 57 -2.75 -31.85 -5.69
CA LYS A 57 -3.39 -30.99 -4.69
C LYS A 57 -2.42 -30.07 -3.95
N HIS A 58 -1.15 -30.42 -3.87
CA HIS A 58 -0.13 -29.64 -3.17
C HIS A 58 1.26 -29.86 -3.78
N ALA A 59 2.17 -28.95 -3.47
CA ALA A 59 3.59 -29.09 -3.72
C ALA A 59 4.36 -28.94 -2.39
N LEU A 60 5.38 -29.77 -2.21
CA LEU A 60 6.37 -29.61 -1.14
C LEU A 60 7.61 -28.94 -1.72
N LEU A 61 8.07 -27.92 -1.05
CA LEU A 61 9.23 -27.13 -1.43
C LEU A 61 10.29 -27.24 -0.35
N ARG A 62 11.57 -27.34 -0.75
CA ARG A 62 12.73 -27.33 0.14
C ARG A 62 13.55 -26.09 -0.10
N LEU A 63 13.92 -25.38 0.97
CA LEU A 63 14.78 -24.20 0.93
C LEU A 63 16.18 -24.60 0.45
N VAL A 64 16.69 -23.91 -0.57
CA VAL A 64 18.02 -24.16 -1.16
C VAL A 64 18.89 -22.91 -1.22
N GLY A 65 18.32 -21.74 -0.96
CA GLY A 65 19.08 -20.48 -0.95
C GLY A 65 18.36 -19.38 -0.18
N THR A 66 19.14 -18.47 0.40
CA THR A 66 18.68 -17.28 1.09
C THR A 66 19.55 -16.10 0.70
N GLN A 67 18.96 -15.00 0.30
CA GLN A 67 19.64 -13.78 -0.09
C GLN A 67 19.04 -12.58 0.63
N ALA A 68 19.86 -11.75 1.26
CA ALA A 68 19.43 -10.43 1.72
C ALA A 68 19.23 -9.56 0.46
N LEU A 69 17.98 -9.22 0.18
CA LEU A 69 17.60 -8.43 -1.00
C LEU A 69 16.42 -7.54 -0.63
N GLU A 70 16.72 -6.42 0.01
CA GLU A 70 15.72 -5.41 0.32
C GLU A 70 15.38 -4.60 -0.93
N VAL A 71 14.09 -4.47 -1.23
CA VAL A 71 13.55 -3.68 -2.34
C VAL A 71 12.48 -2.75 -1.76
N MET A 72 12.89 -1.54 -1.44
CA MET A 72 12.05 -0.49 -0.85
C MET A 72 12.35 0.84 -1.53
N ALA A 73 11.42 1.78 -1.45
CA ALA A 73 11.67 3.16 -1.85
C ALA A 73 12.72 3.80 -0.91
N SER A 74 13.59 4.64 -1.45
CA SER A 74 14.61 5.35 -0.67
C SER A 74 14.01 6.43 0.23
N LYS A 75 12.88 7.02 -0.18
CA LYS A 75 12.14 8.04 0.58
C LYS A 75 10.88 7.43 1.16
N LYS A 76 10.64 7.68 2.44
CA LYS A 76 9.38 7.29 3.07
C LYS A 76 8.29 8.30 2.71
N THR A 77 7.13 7.78 2.35
CA THR A 77 5.96 8.59 2.00
C THR A 77 4.77 8.10 2.78
N HIS A 78 4.11 9.00 3.51
CA HIS A 78 2.89 8.75 4.23
C HIS A 78 1.74 9.55 3.61
N LEU A 79 0.72 8.86 3.11
CA LEU A 79 -0.51 9.48 2.62
C LEU A 79 -1.62 9.29 3.65
N ILE A 80 -2.38 10.34 3.90
CA ILE A 80 -3.51 10.36 4.83
C ILE A 80 -4.74 10.73 4.02
N LEU A 81 -5.49 9.71 3.58
CA LEU A 81 -6.61 9.87 2.68
C LEU A 81 -7.94 9.80 3.43
N SER A 82 -8.79 10.79 3.25
CA SER A 82 -10.17 10.65 3.69
C SER A 82 -10.87 9.51 2.97
N VAL A 83 -11.79 8.82 3.67
CA VAL A 83 -12.53 7.69 3.08
C VAL A 83 -13.37 8.19 1.90
N ILE A 84 -13.09 7.63 0.75
CA ILE A 84 -13.79 7.76 -0.53
C ILE A 84 -14.45 6.43 -0.87
N GLU A 85 -15.05 6.27 -2.05
CA GLU A 85 -15.57 5.00 -2.52
C GLU A 85 -14.51 3.88 -2.39
N ILE A 86 -14.85 2.78 -1.71
CA ILE A 86 -13.91 1.67 -1.43
C ILE A 86 -13.29 1.11 -2.71
N LYS A 87 -14.04 1.03 -3.80
CA LYS A 87 -13.52 0.57 -5.10
C LYS A 87 -12.42 1.50 -5.63
N SER A 88 -12.51 2.81 -5.40
CA SER A 88 -11.48 3.78 -5.74
C SER A 88 -10.23 3.58 -4.89
N VAL A 89 -10.39 3.31 -3.58
CA VAL A 89 -9.26 2.95 -2.70
C VAL A 89 -8.58 1.68 -3.20
N GLU A 90 -9.34 0.59 -3.43
CA GLU A 90 -8.79 -0.68 -3.95
C GLU A 90 -8.02 -0.49 -5.25
N LYS A 91 -8.51 0.36 -6.14
CA LYS A 91 -7.89 0.65 -7.44
C LYS A 91 -6.53 1.32 -7.31
N ILE A 92 -6.36 2.23 -6.34
CA ILE A 92 -5.09 2.97 -6.19
C ILE A 92 -4.06 2.22 -5.35
N LEU A 93 -4.44 1.29 -4.48
CA LEU A 93 -3.50 0.55 -3.62
C LEU A 93 -2.30 -0.03 -4.38
N PRO A 94 -2.46 -0.70 -5.55
CA PRO A 94 -1.33 -1.20 -6.32
C PRO A 94 -0.40 -0.10 -6.81
N PHE A 95 -0.95 1.05 -7.23
CA PHE A 95 -0.14 2.18 -7.71
C PHE A 95 0.66 2.81 -6.58
N LEU A 96 0.02 3.06 -5.42
CA LEU A 96 0.70 3.60 -4.24
C LEU A 96 1.82 2.68 -3.77
N ASN A 97 1.56 1.37 -3.75
CA ASN A 97 2.56 0.36 -3.38
C ASN A 97 3.77 0.36 -4.35
N GLN A 98 3.53 0.45 -5.66
CA GLN A 98 4.56 0.51 -6.70
C GLN A 98 5.36 1.82 -6.66
N LEU A 99 4.70 2.94 -6.32
CA LEU A 99 5.31 4.25 -6.13
C LEU A 99 6.04 4.37 -4.77
N GLY A 100 6.13 3.30 -3.99
CA GLY A 100 6.93 3.28 -2.78
C GLY A 100 6.30 3.92 -1.55
N VAL A 101 4.99 4.23 -1.58
CA VAL A 101 4.30 4.73 -0.38
C VAL A 101 4.52 3.76 0.77
N SER A 102 5.04 4.25 1.88
CA SER A 102 5.35 3.44 3.06
C SER A 102 4.11 3.20 3.91
N LYS A 103 3.21 4.18 3.98
CA LYS A 103 2.03 4.15 4.83
C LYS A 103 0.84 4.86 4.18
N LEU A 104 -0.33 4.25 4.30
CA LEU A 104 -1.62 4.86 3.97
C LEU A 104 -2.51 4.82 5.20
N SER A 105 -2.85 6.00 5.72
CA SER A 105 -3.85 6.17 6.78
C SER A 105 -5.17 6.62 6.17
N LEU A 106 -6.24 5.92 6.47
CA LEU A 106 -7.60 6.25 6.03
C LEU A 106 -8.36 6.89 7.20
N PHE A 107 -9.17 7.91 6.95
CA PHE A 107 -9.94 8.57 7.99
C PHE A 107 -11.29 9.07 7.48
N TYR A 108 -12.24 9.27 8.38
CA TYR A 108 -13.55 9.81 8.04
C TYR A 108 -13.56 11.33 8.25
N ALA A 109 -13.48 12.08 7.15
CA ALA A 109 -13.73 13.51 7.12
C ALA A 109 -15.24 13.80 7.16
N ASP A 110 -15.62 15.06 7.39
CA ASP A 110 -17.04 15.45 7.46
C ASP A 110 -17.84 15.09 6.19
N PHE A 111 -17.19 15.22 5.01
CA PHE A 111 -17.80 14.93 3.72
C PHE A 111 -17.35 13.58 3.12
N SER A 112 -16.77 12.71 3.95
CA SER A 112 -16.49 11.32 3.55
C SER A 112 -17.77 10.55 3.25
N GLN A 113 -17.68 9.53 2.41
CA GLN A 113 -18.79 8.64 2.12
C GLN A 113 -19.12 7.78 3.35
N ARG A 114 -20.09 8.20 4.15
CA ARG A 114 -20.45 7.57 5.44
C ARG A 114 -20.94 6.13 5.33
N ASN A 115 -21.41 5.71 4.14
CA ASN A 115 -21.85 4.33 3.88
C ASN A 115 -20.67 3.37 3.66
N GLU A 116 -19.48 3.91 3.44
CA GLU A 116 -18.25 3.16 3.19
C GLU A 116 -17.51 2.87 4.51
N LYS A 117 -17.97 1.84 5.23
CA LYS A 117 -17.28 1.39 6.46
C LYS A 117 -16.09 0.50 6.11
N ILE A 118 -14.92 0.79 6.69
CA ILE A 118 -13.73 -0.04 6.60
C ILE A 118 -13.69 -0.97 7.81
N ASP A 119 -14.10 -2.21 7.60
CA ASP A 119 -14.08 -3.29 8.57
C ASP A 119 -12.85 -4.22 8.37
N SER A 120 -12.71 -5.23 9.21
CA SER A 120 -11.63 -6.21 9.12
C SER A 120 -11.60 -6.94 7.79
N ALA A 121 -12.75 -7.27 7.20
CA ALA A 121 -12.82 -7.97 5.93
C ALA A 121 -12.29 -7.10 4.76
N LYS A 122 -12.58 -5.81 4.78
CA LYS A 122 -12.02 -4.85 3.81
C LYS A 122 -10.52 -4.68 3.99
N LEU A 123 -10.03 -4.58 5.22
CA LEU A 123 -8.60 -4.50 5.49
C LEU A 123 -7.86 -5.76 5.03
N GLU A 124 -8.40 -6.95 5.26
CA GLU A 124 -7.85 -8.19 4.72
C GLU A 124 -7.81 -8.20 3.20
N ARG A 125 -8.85 -7.67 2.55
CA ARG A 125 -8.90 -7.52 1.09
C ARG A 125 -7.83 -6.54 0.59
N PHE A 126 -7.64 -5.40 1.27
CA PHE A 126 -6.58 -4.45 0.94
C PHE A 126 -5.19 -5.08 1.09
N GLN A 127 -4.97 -5.85 2.15
CA GLN A 127 -3.71 -6.59 2.33
C GLN A 127 -3.46 -7.59 1.19
N LYS A 128 -4.47 -8.33 0.74
CA LYS A 128 -4.34 -9.24 -0.41
C LYS A 128 -3.96 -8.49 -1.68
N ILE A 129 -4.58 -7.33 -1.95
CA ILE A 129 -4.23 -6.48 -3.09
C ILE A 129 -2.76 -6.03 -3.00
N LEU A 130 -2.31 -5.59 -1.82
CA LEU A 130 -0.93 -5.16 -1.59
C LEU A 130 0.07 -6.32 -1.75
N ILE A 131 -0.25 -7.52 -1.26
CA ILE A 131 0.57 -8.73 -1.44
C ILE A 131 0.78 -8.99 -2.93
N HIS A 132 -0.29 -9.02 -3.72
CA HIS A 132 -0.20 -9.24 -5.17
C HIS A 132 0.59 -8.13 -5.88
N SER A 133 0.45 -6.89 -5.43
CA SER A 133 1.26 -5.79 -5.95
C SER A 133 2.74 -5.97 -5.62
N CYS A 134 3.09 -6.39 -4.40
CA CYS A 134 4.47 -6.69 -4.00
C CYS A 134 5.06 -7.82 -4.85
N GLU A 135 4.32 -8.92 -5.06
CA GLU A 135 4.75 -10.03 -5.93
C GLU A 135 5.06 -9.56 -7.35
N GLN A 136 4.32 -8.56 -7.86
CA GLN A 136 4.49 -8.02 -9.20
C GLN A 136 5.67 -7.06 -9.29
N CYS A 137 5.77 -6.06 -8.39
CA CYS A 137 6.78 -5.02 -8.45
C CYS A 137 8.11 -5.42 -7.79
N GLY A 138 8.10 -6.41 -6.90
CA GLY A 138 9.30 -6.92 -6.22
C GLY A 138 9.54 -6.32 -4.83
N ARG A 139 8.67 -5.42 -4.36
CA ARG A 139 8.78 -4.78 -3.05
C ARG A 139 8.86 -5.82 -1.92
N SER A 140 9.77 -5.61 -0.97
CA SER A 140 10.12 -6.60 0.07
C SER A 140 9.31 -6.51 1.35
N ALA A 141 8.53 -5.43 1.54
CA ALA A 141 7.64 -5.25 2.70
C ALA A 141 6.30 -4.65 2.27
N LEU A 142 5.25 -4.90 3.04
CA LEU A 142 3.92 -4.34 2.80
C LEU A 142 3.89 -2.84 3.13
N MET A 143 3.05 -2.10 2.42
CA MET A 143 2.62 -0.77 2.82
C MET A 143 1.78 -0.88 4.10
N GLU A 144 2.07 -0.04 5.09
CA GLU A 144 1.30 0.02 6.32
C GLU A 144 -0.10 0.61 6.06
N LEU A 145 -1.11 0.06 6.72
CA LEU A 145 -2.50 0.54 6.66
C LEU A 145 -3.00 0.89 8.05
N GLU A 146 -3.62 2.04 8.19
CA GLU A 146 -4.29 2.49 9.42
C GLU A 146 -5.66 3.07 9.10
N VAL A 147 -6.56 3.08 10.09
CA VAL A 147 -7.90 3.68 9.97
C VAL A 147 -8.19 4.50 11.21
N PHE A 148 -8.65 5.74 11.01
CA PHE A 148 -9.05 6.69 12.04
C PHE A 148 -10.54 7.02 11.92
N LEU A 149 -11.20 7.26 13.03
CA LEU A 149 -12.64 7.53 13.07
C LEU A 149 -13.01 8.93 12.60
N ASN A 150 -12.10 9.89 12.69
CA ASN A 150 -12.36 11.29 12.34
C ASN A 150 -11.08 12.09 12.11
N THR A 151 -11.25 13.31 11.61
CA THR A 151 -10.18 14.26 11.34
C THR A 151 -9.36 14.60 12.57
N LYS A 152 -9.97 14.76 13.76
CA LYS A 152 -9.26 15.12 15.00
C LYS A 152 -8.29 14.04 15.44
N GLU A 153 -8.68 12.77 15.34
CA GLU A 153 -7.79 11.65 15.66
C GLU A 153 -6.54 11.64 14.77
N VAL A 154 -6.73 11.87 13.47
CA VAL A 154 -5.61 12.00 12.53
C VAL A 154 -4.68 13.14 12.91
N LEU A 155 -5.23 14.31 13.21
CA LEU A 155 -4.44 15.50 13.53
C LEU A 155 -3.66 15.33 14.83
N ASN A 156 -4.20 14.59 15.79
CA ASN A 156 -3.52 14.25 17.03
C ASN A 156 -2.39 13.24 16.80
N ALA A 157 -2.63 12.23 15.97
CA ALA A 157 -1.62 11.23 15.63
C ALA A 157 -0.48 11.81 14.78
N TYR A 158 -0.81 12.74 13.86
CA TYR A 158 0.13 13.34 12.92
C TYR A 158 0.11 14.87 12.99
N PRO A 159 0.62 15.46 14.08
CA PRO A 159 0.55 16.91 14.31
C PRO A 159 1.34 17.73 13.29
N LYS A 160 2.28 17.14 12.59
CA LYS A 160 3.13 17.78 11.57
C LYS A 160 2.72 17.46 10.13
N ALA A 161 1.62 16.73 9.92
CA ALA A 161 1.13 16.43 8.57
C ALA A 161 0.67 17.72 7.88
N SER A 162 1.04 17.86 6.60
CA SER A 162 0.54 18.94 5.72
C SER A 162 -0.83 18.58 5.16
N VAL A 163 -1.53 19.56 4.62
CA VAL A 163 -2.88 19.39 4.06
C VAL A 163 -2.89 19.79 2.58
N LEU A 164 -3.53 18.98 1.76
CA LEU A 164 -3.78 19.31 0.36
C LEU A 164 -5.14 19.98 0.23
N ASP A 165 -5.15 21.29 -0.09
CA ASP A 165 -6.37 22.09 -0.34
C ASP A 165 -6.10 23.09 -1.47
N PHE A 166 -7.14 23.47 -2.21
CA PHE A 166 -7.05 24.38 -3.35
C PHE A 166 -6.50 25.78 -3.01
N LYS A 167 -6.62 26.20 -1.75
CA LYS A 167 -6.18 27.53 -1.26
C LYS A 167 -4.74 27.55 -0.77
N GLY A 168 -4.03 26.42 -0.85
CA GLY A 168 -2.66 26.31 -0.38
C GLY A 168 -1.62 26.88 -1.33
N GLU A 169 -0.39 26.94 -0.88
CA GLU A 169 0.79 27.19 -1.71
C GLU A 169 1.05 26.03 -2.67
N THR A 170 1.81 26.27 -3.74
CA THR A 170 2.19 25.18 -4.65
C THR A 170 2.98 24.12 -3.91
N LEU A 171 2.57 22.84 -4.01
CA LEU A 171 3.25 21.70 -3.40
C LEU A 171 4.71 21.62 -3.88
N PRO A 172 5.71 21.91 -3.04
CA PRO A 172 7.10 21.79 -3.44
C PRO A 172 7.59 20.34 -3.34
N VAL A 173 8.58 19.99 -4.15
CA VAL A 173 9.22 18.66 -4.10
C VAL A 173 10.03 18.43 -2.82
N SER A 174 10.33 19.50 -2.07
CA SER A 174 11.07 19.47 -0.81
C SER A 174 10.23 19.17 0.42
N VAL A 175 8.94 18.92 0.26
CA VAL A 175 8.06 18.54 1.38
C VAL A 175 8.57 17.26 2.05
N ASP A 176 8.54 17.25 3.37
CA ASP A 176 8.80 16.05 4.15
C ASP A 176 7.56 15.12 4.14
N PHE A 177 7.49 14.30 3.11
CA PHE A 177 6.36 13.39 2.91
C PHE A 177 6.28 12.27 3.97
N GLU A 178 7.31 12.05 4.78
CA GLU A 178 7.26 11.11 5.90
C GLU A 178 6.34 11.60 7.02
N LYS A 179 6.20 12.92 7.20
CA LYS A 179 5.28 13.52 8.17
C LYS A 179 3.80 13.32 7.83
N GLY A 180 3.51 13.02 6.58
CA GLY A 180 2.16 12.78 6.06
C GLY A 180 1.57 13.96 5.29
N VAL A 181 0.78 13.62 4.27
CA VAL A 181 -0.02 14.59 3.50
C VAL A 181 -1.49 14.18 3.56
N ILE A 182 -2.31 15.07 4.12
CA ILE A 182 -3.76 14.87 4.30
C ILE A 182 -4.47 15.25 3.00
N ILE A 183 -5.25 14.33 2.46
CA ILE A 183 -5.99 14.47 1.21
C ILE A 183 -7.48 14.29 1.51
N GLY A 184 -8.28 15.29 1.14
CA GLY A 184 -9.72 15.34 1.39
C GLY A 184 -10.54 14.43 0.47
N PRO A 185 -11.84 14.25 0.78
CA PRO A 185 -12.80 13.58 -0.10
C PRO A 185 -13.14 14.47 -1.29
N GLU A 186 -13.95 13.95 -2.22
CA GLU A 186 -14.40 14.69 -3.41
C GLU A 186 -15.12 16.02 -3.06
N GLY A 187 -15.84 16.07 -1.93
CA GLY A 187 -16.48 17.27 -1.41
C GLY A 187 -15.53 18.25 -0.70
N GLY A 188 -14.23 17.90 -0.60
CA GLY A 188 -13.23 18.69 0.13
C GLY A 188 -13.45 18.65 1.65
N PHE A 189 -12.91 19.64 2.35
CA PHE A 189 -13.00 19.77 3.80
C PHE A 189 -14.09 20.75 4.21
N SER A 190 -14.76 20.49 5.33
CA SER A 190 -15.73 21.40 5.94
C SER A 190 -15.08 22.67 6.47
N GLY A 191 -15.90 23.69 6.75
CA GLY A 191 -15.42 24.92 7.41
C GLY A 191 -14.78 24.63 8.76
N GLN A 192 -15.34 23.69 9.53
CA GLN A 192 -14.79 23.30 10.83
C GLN A 192 -13.44 22.57 10.69
N GLU A 193 -13.29 21.68 9.72
CA GLU A 193 -12.02 21.02 9.46
C GLU A 193 -10.93 21.99 9.03
N ARG A 194 -11.26 23.00 8.20
CA ARG A 194 -10.33 24.06 7.81
C ARG A 194 -9.86 24.90 8.98
N GLU A 195 -10.71 25.11 10.00
CA GLU A 195 -10.26 25.76 11.24
C GLU A 195 -9.16 24.94 11.95
N TYR A 196 -9.25 23.60 11.95
CA TYR A 196 -8.22 22.74 12.52
C TYR A 196 -6.90 22.76 11.73
N PHE A 197 -6.94 23.16 10.47
CA PHE A 197 -5.76 23.20 9.60
C PHE A 197 -5.01 24.52 9.60
N LYS A 198 -5.50 25.57 10.27
CA LYS A 198 -4.94 26.95 10.21
C LYS A 198 -3.45 27.06 10.54
N GLU A 199 -2.96 26.22 11.43
CA GLU A 199 -1.54 26.22 11.86
C GLU A 199 -0.69 25.19 11.09
N ARG A 200 -1.20 24.63 10.00
CA ARG A 200 -0.53 23.60 9.21
C ARG A 200 -0.08 24.15 7.87
N GLU A 201 0.91 23.51 7.31
CA GLU A 201 1.29 23.76 5.93
C GLU A 201 0.17 23.26 5.01
N ILE A 202 -0.34 24.17 4.17
CA ILE A 202 -1.43 23.88 3.24
C ILE A 202 -0.86 24.00 1.83
N TYR A 203 -0.96 22.95 1.04
CA TYR A 203 -0.45 22.89 -0.32
C TYR A 203 -1.58 22.65 -1.32
N ARG A 204 -1.36 23.08 -2.56
CA ARG A 204 -2.20 22.75 -3.72
C ARG A 204 -1.36 22.04 -4.79
N ILE A 205 -2.00 21.18 -5.54
CA ILE A 205 -1.40 20.60 -6.73
C ILE A 205 -1.27 21.69 -7.82
N PRO A 206 -0.11 21.85 -8.49
CA PRO A 206 0.11 22.90 -9.50
C PRO A 206 -0.51 22.50 -10.85
N LEU A 207 -1.81 22.23 -10.87
CA LEU A 207 -2.58 21.91 -12.07
C LEU A 207 -3.82 22.81 -12.14
N ASP A 208 -4.23 23.16 -13.35
CA ASP A 208 -5.47 23.91 -13.59
C ASP A 208 -6.71 23.02 -13.47
N MET A 209 -6.56 21.71 -13.70
CA MET A 209 -7.64 20.73 -13.55
C MET A 209 -7.76 20.26 -12.10
N VAL A 210 -9.01 20.06 -11.66
CA VAL A 210 -9.30 19.45 -10.36
C VAL A 210 -9.10 17.93 -10.45
N LEU A 211 -8.19 17.42 -9.65
CA LEU A 211 -8.00 15.97 -9.52
C LEU A 211 -9.02 15.38 -8.55
N LYS A 212 -9.49 14.17 -8.86
CA LYS A 212 -10.18 13.35 -7.86
C LYS A 212 -9.21 12.96 -6.74
N SER A 213 -9.74 12.66 -5.56
CA SER A 213 -8.93 12.31 -4.38
C SER A 213 -7.95 11.15 -4.65
N GLU A 214 -8.40 10.10 -5.34
CA GLU A 214 -7.54 8.98 -5.75
C GLU A 214 -6.42 9.41 -6.71
N SER A 215 -6.70 10.33 -7.64
CA SER A 215 -5.69 10.85 -8.57
C SER A 215 -4.70 11.77 -7.86
N ALA A 216 -5.16 12.56 -6.89
CA ALA A 216 -4.31 13.38 -6.05
C ALA A 216 -3.34 12.52 -5.22
N CYS A 217 -3.79 11.37 -4.67
CA CYS A 217 -2.93 10.42 -3.99
C CYS A 217 -1.79 9.92 -4.88
N VAL A 218 -2.11 9.51 -6.13
CA VAL A 218 -1.10 9.01 -7.07
C VAL A 218 -0.13 10.12 -7.47
N PHE A 219 -0.62 11.34 -7.68
CA PHE A 219 0.22 12.50 -7.97
C PHE A 219 1.21 12.79 -6.82
N VAL A 220 0.71 12.91 -5.59
CA VAL A 220 1.55 13.16 -4.39
C VAL A 220 2.57 12.04 -4.21
N ALA A 221 2.16 10.78 -4.35
CA ALA A 221 3.06 9.63 -4.27
C ALA A 221 4.18 9.70 -5.32
N SER A 222 3.87 10.15 -6.54
CA SER A 222 4.87 10.30 -7.61
C SER A 222 5.85 11.43 -7.31
N VAL A 223 5.37 12.59 -6.85
CA VAL A 223 6.21 13.75 -6.49
C VAL A 223 7.14 13.41 -5.33
N ALA A 224 6.67 12.63 -4.35
CA ALA A 224 7.44 12.23 -3.19
C ALA A 224 8.69 11.38 -3.52
N GLN A 225 8.76 10.75 -4.68
CA GLN A 225 9.89 9.92 -5.10
C GLN A 225 10.92 10.66 -5.96
N VAL A 226 10.62 11.88 -6.37
CA VAL A 226 11.54 12.75 -7.11
C VAL A 226 12.42 13.55 -6.15
#